data_7c45a140f40822af8c33783508a696ea
#
_entry.id   7c45a140f40822af8c33783508a696ea
#
_cell.length_a   1.000
_cell.length_b   1.000
_cell.length_c   1.000
_cell.angle_alpha   90.00
_cell.angle_beta   90.00
_cell.angle_gamma   90.00
#
_symmetry.space_group_name_H-M   'P 1'
#
loop_
_entity.id
_entity.type
_entity.pdbx_description
1 polymer ?
#
loop_
_entity_poly.entity_id
_entity_poly.type
_entity_poly.pdbx_seq_one_letter_code
_entity_poly.pdbx_strand_id
1 'polypeptide(L)'
;MSRKFLYLIALFSAVSASQARATDEPAGYLVSGADGTPVTLAYGACVRTSQWTPDSSYRECEPMPFRIALDALFDFDSAVLTLDAERALDALAQHLAHAEFQKVEIVGRADRIGRPGYNRLLSEQRAGAVRDYLVAQGMEGSKIAVSGVGSVASLTGSLCEAMHGEALTSCLQPDRAAQVTVIATQKAAMR
;
A
#
# COMPACT_ATOMS: atom_id res chain seq x y z
N MET A 1 -27.04 -64.04 56.86
CA MET A 1 -27.48 -62.64 56.62
C MET A 1 -26.61 -62.04 55.51
N SER A 2 -27.16 -62.05 54.27
CA SER A 2 -26.37 -61.71 53.06
C SER A 2 -26.75 -60.28 52.58
N ARG A 3 -25.83 -59.37 52.57
CA ARG A 3 -26.00 -58.02 52.04
C ARG A 3 -25.45 -57.98 50.65
N LYS A 4 -26.31 -57.95 49.64
CA LYS A 4 -25.97 -57.75 48.25
C LYS A 4 -25.75 -56.25 48.01
N PHE A 5 -24.51 -55.84 47.66
CA PHE A 5 -24.20 -54.51 47.15
C PHE A 5 -24.53 -54.48 45.67
N LEU A 6 -25.50 -53.65 45.30
CA LEU A 6 -25.76 -53.29 43.88
C LEU A 6 -24.79 -52.17 43.49
N TYR A 7 -23.91 -52.45 42.57
CA TYR A 7 -23.11 -51.41 41.88
C TYR A 7 -23.94 -50.84 40.72
N LEU A 8 -24.38 -49.56 40.83
CA LEU A 8 -24.95 -48.80 39.76
C LEU A 8 -23.80 -48.26 38.91
N ILE A 9 -23.62 -48.80 37.70
CA ILE A 9 -22.71 -48.29 36.71
C ILE A 9 -23.44 -47.15 35.99
N ALA A 10 -23.08 -45.89 36.30
CA ALA A 10 -23.52 -44.70 35.55
C ALA A 10 -22.70 -44.62 34.25
N LEU A 11 -23.33 -44.90 33.13
CA LEU A 11 -22.80 -44.64 31.79
C LEU A 11 -22.80 -43.13 31.54
N PHE A 12 -21.66 -42.50 31.68
CA PHE A 12 -21.43 -41.14 31.24
C PHE A 12 -21.25 -41.16 29.72
N SER A 13 -22.31 -40.81 28.97
CA SER A 13 -22.25 -40.56 27.56
C SER A 13 -21.48 -39.23 27.37
N ALA A 14 -20.22 -39.31 26.99
CA ALA A 14 -19.43 -38.15 26.54
C ALA A 14 -20.02 -37.65 25.23
N VAL A 15 -20.83 -36.60 25.30
CA VAL A 15 -21.19 -35.80 24.12
C VAL A 15 -19.93 -35.06 23.69
N SER A 16 -19.27 -35.58 22.69
CA SER A 16 -18.19 -34.89 21.99
C SER A 16 -18.80 -33.69 21.26
N ALA A 17 -18.76 -32.53 21.89
CA ALA A 17 -19.01 -31.28 21.18
C ALA A 17 -17.92 -31.13 20.13
N SER A 18 -18.25 -31.45 18.88
CA SER A 18 -17.46 -31.06 17.73
C SER A 18 -17.41 -29.53 17.72
N GLN A 19 -16.31 -28.97 18.21
CA GLN A 19 -16.00 -27.58 17.98
C GLN A 19 -15.85 -27.43 16.46
N ALA A 20 -16.87 -26.89 15.82
CA ALA A 20 -16.76 -26.38 14.48
C ALA A 20 -15.62 -25.36 14.51
N ARG A 21 -14.48 -25.73 13.94
CA ARG A 21 -13.46 -24.76 13.59
C ARG A 21 -14.16 -23.79 12.66
N ALA A 22 -14.27 -22.54 13.09
CA ALA A 22 -14.59 -21.45 12.20
C ALA A 22 -13.56 -21.55 11.06
N THR A 23 -14.00 -22.05 9.92
CA THR A 23 -13.22 -21.98 8.70
C THR A 23 -13.09 -20.48 8.44
N ASP A 24 -11.86 -20.01 8.37
CA ASP A 24 -11.51 -18.63 8.01
C ASP A 24 -11.78 -18.47 6.50
N GLU A 25 -13.02 -18.81 6.11
CA GLU A 25 -13.47 -18.66 4.73
C GLU A 25 -13.72 -17.18 4.50
N PRO A 26 -13.22 -16.62 3.39
CA PRO A 26 -13.39 -15.21 3.08
C PRO A 26 -14.83 -14.92 2.66
N ALA A 27 -15.75 -15.01 3.64
CA ALA A 27 -17.19 -14.79 3.44
C ALA A 27 -17.40 -13.41 2.77
N GLY A 28 -18.19 -13.40 1.70
CA GLY A 28 -18.47 -12.17 0.96
C GLY A 28 -17.45 -11.80 -0.11
N TYR A 29 -16.46 -12.66 -0.36
CA TYR A 29 -15.50 -12.48 -1.46
C TYR A 29 -15.63 -13.60 -2.49
N LEU A 30 -15.31 -13.30 -3.75
CA LEU A 30 -15.19 -14.29 -4.79
C LEU A 30 -13.89 -15.08 -4.55
N VAL A 31 -14.01 -16.39 -4.46
CA VAL A 31 -12.86 -17.30 -4.24
C VAL A 31 -12.56 -18.13 -5.46
N SER A 32 -11.30 -18.50 -5.63
CA SER A 32 -10.87 -19.48 -6.61
C SER A 32 -11.44 -20.86 -6.27
N GLY A 33 -11.97 -21.58 -7.25
CA GLY A 33 -12.57 -22.88 -7.03
C GLY A 33 -11.58 -24.00 -6.71
N ALA A 34 -10.27 -23.76 -6.85
CA ALA A 34 -9.24 -24.79 -6.67
C ALA A 34 -8.68 -24.81 -5.24
N ASP A 35 -8.50 -23.68 -4.62
CA ASP A 35 -7.78 -23.52 -3.35
C ASP A 35 -8.52 -22.63 -2.32
N GLY A 36 -9.68 -22.09 -2.68
CA GLY A 36 -10.48 -21.22 -1.81
C GLY A 36 -9.85 -19.85 -1.57
N THR A 37 -8.79 -19.47 -2.32
CA THR A 37 -8.17 -18.15 -2.18
C THR A 37 -9.04 -17.07 -2.81
N PRO A 38 -9.12 -15.87 -2.21
CA PRO A 38 -9.85 -14.76 -2.79
C PRO A 38 -9.30 -14.35 -4.16
N VAL A 39 -10.18 -14.14 -5.11
CA VAL A 39 -9.83 -13.58 -6.42
C VAL A 39 -9.48 -12.12 -6.24
N THR A 40 -8.26 -11.75 -6.64
CA THR A 40 -7.77 -10.38 -6.55
C THR A 40 -7.70 -9.70 -7.91
N LEU A 41 -7.94 -8.41 -7.94
CA LEU A 41 -7.69 -7.55 -9.07
C LEU A 41 -6.18 -7.25 -9.19
N ALA A 42 -5.76 -6.70 -10.33
CA ALA A 42 -4.35 -6.42 -10.62
C ALA A 42 -3.64 -5.53 -9.56
N TYR A 43 -4.39 -4.74 -8.79
CA TYR A 43 -3.89 -3.89 -7.71
C TYR A 43 -4.10 -4.49 -6.31
N GLY A 44 -4.39 -5.79 -6.20
CA GLY A 44 -4.47 -6.52 -4.92
C GLY A 44 -5.80 -6.42 -4.19
N ALA A 45 -6.79 -5.67 -4.68
CA ALA A 45 -8.12 -5.65 -4.08
C ALA A 45 -8.89 -6.93 -4.42
N CYS A 46 -9.55 -7.53 -3.44
CA CYS A 46 -10.38 -8.70 -3.66
C CYS A 46 -11.73 -8.36 -4.30
N VAL A 47 -12.21 -9.28 -5.14
CA VAL A 47 -13.54 -9.17 -5.74
C VAL A 47 -14.60 -9.55 -4.70
N ARG A 48 -15.48 -8.61 -4.38
CA ARG A 48 -16.58 -8.82 -3.42
C ARG A 48 -17.80 -9.40 -4.10
N THR A 49 -18.53 -10.24 -3.37
CA THR A 49 -19.84 -10.76 -3.78
C THR A 49 -20.98 -9.91 -3.18
N SER A 50 -22.20 -10.18 -3.60
CA SER A 50 -23.42 -9.56 -3.02
C SER A 50 -23.64 -9.88 -1.54
N GLN A 51 -22.93 -10.87 -1.00
CA GLN A 51 -23.01 -11.28 0.40
C GLN A 51 -21.98 -10.56 1.29
N TRP A 52 -21.14 -9.70 0.71
CA TRP A 52 -20.16 -8.97 1.49
C TRP A 52 -20.83 -7.96 2.43
N THR A 53 -20.35 -7.92 3.67
CA THR A 53 -20.72 -6.93 4.68
C THR A 53 -19.45 -6.30 5.26
N PRO A 54 -19.52 -5.11 5.89
CA PRO A 54 -18.35 -4.51 6.56
C PRO A 54 -17.68 -5.42 7.59
N ASP A 55 -18.47 -6.31 8.22
CA ASP A 55 -17.98 -7.28 9.20
C ASP A 55 -17.34 -8.52 8.56
N SER A 56 -17.50 -8.69 7.25
CA SER A 56 -16.89 -9.77 6.47
C SER A 56 -15.44 -9.46 6.08
N SER A 57 -14.76 -8.55 6.79
CA SER A 57 -13.40 -8.17 6.48
C SER A 57 -12.47 -9.39 6.57
N TYR A 58 -11.80 -9.69 5.45
CA TYR A 58 -10.78 -10.71 5.37
C TYR A 58 -9.43 -10.02 5.22
N ARG A 59 -8.51 -10.31 6.12
CA ARG A 59 -7.25 -9.56 6.27
C ARG A 59 -6.45 -9.42 4.96
N GLU A 60 -6.48 -10.46 4.13
CA GLU A 60 -5.79 -10.47 2.84
C GLU A 60 -6.52 -9.67 1.76
N CYS A 61 -7.79 -9.34 2.01
CA CYS A 61 -8.67 -8.58 1.12
C CYS A 61 -8.85 -7.13 1.54
N GLU A 62 -8.27 -6.72 2.65
CA GLU A 62 -8.27 -5.31 3.03
C GLU A 62 -7.48 -4.51 2.00
N PRO A 63 -7.97 -3.32 1.60
CA PRO A 63 -7.25 -2.51 0.65
C PRO A 63 -5.91 -2.13 1.26
N MET A 64 -4.87 -2.82 0.82
CA MET A 64 -3.53 -2.42 1.17
C MET A 64 -3.24 -1.10 0.46
N PRO A 65 -2.67 -0.11 1.17
CA PRO A 65 -2.18 1.07 0.50
C PRO A 65 -1.17 0.61 -0.55
N PHE A 66 -1.48 0.81 -1.83
CA PHE A 66 -0.50 0.51 -2.85
C PHE A 66 0.47 1.67 -2.98
N ARG A 67 1.73 1.32 -3.11
CA ARG A 67 2.82 2.29 -3.25
C ARG A 67 3.34 2.23 -4.67
N ILE A 68 3.41 3.39 -5.29
CA ILE A 68 4.11 3.57 -6.55
C ILE A 68 5.39 4.31 -6.21
N ALA A 69 6.52 3.63 -6.35
CA ALA A 69 7.81 4.31 -6.34
C ALA A 69 7.99 4.91 -7.73
N LEU A 70 8.00 6.22 -7.81
CA LEU A 70 8.35 6.94 -9.02
C LEU A 70 9.82 7.32 -8.86
N ASP A 71 10.70 6.51 -9.41
CA ASP A 71 12.14 6.73 -9.36
C ASP A 71 12.57 7.74 -10.41
N ALA A 72 13.61 8.50 -10.11
CA ALA A 72 14.25 9.44 -11.05
C ALA A 72 13.32 10.50 -11.67
N LEU A 73 12.40 11.04 -10.87
CA LEU A 73 11.47 12.08 -11.33
C LEU A 73 12.12 13.44 -11.59
N PHE A 74 13.32 13.64 -11.06
CA PHE A 74 13.96 14.95 -11.01
C PHE A 74 15.43 14.88 -11.41
N ASP A 75 15.88 15.89 -12.11
CA ASP A 75 17.29 16.10 -12.36
C ASP A 75 18.04 16.50 -11.08
N PHE A 76 19.37 16.50 -11.17
CA PHE A 76 20.23 16.94 -10.07
C PHE A 76 19.90 18.40 -9.71
N ASP A 77 19.78 18.65 -8.41
CA ASP A 77 19.46 19.98 -7.84
C ASP A 77 18.20 20.64 -8.39
N SER A 78 17.21 19.84 -8.81
CA SER A 78 15.97 20.30 -9.43
C SER A 78 14.75 19.71 -8.72
N ALA A 79 13.65 20.48 -8.68
CA ALA A 79 12.31 20.05 -8.34
C ALA A 79 11.35 20.15 -9.56
N VAL A 80 11.89 20.30 -10.77
CA VAL A 80 11.12 20.27 -12.00
C VAL A 80 10.98 18.83 -12.44
N LEU A 81 9.76 18.42 -12.75
CA LEU A 81 9.46 17.07 -13.25
C LEU A 81 10.11 16.86 -14.61
N THR A 82 10.66 15.67 -14.81
CA THR A 82 11.10 15.23 -16.13
C THR A 82 9.92 14.81 -17.00
N LEU A 83 10.09 14.77 -18.32
CA LEU A 83 9.02 14.29 -19.23
C LEU A 83 8.61 12.84 -18.92
N ASP A 84 9.53 11.99 -18.48
CA ASP A 84 9.20 10.62 -18.11
C ASP A 84 8.42 10.57 -16.80
N ALA A 85 8.73 11.47 -15.86
CA ALA A 85 7.95 11.67 -14.65
C ALA A 85 6.51 12.11 -14.95
N GLU A 86 6.33 13.08 -15.84
CA GLU A 86 5.01 13.55 -16.26
C GLU A 86 4.19 12.42 -16.87
N ARG A 87 4.76 11.62 -17.78
CA ARG A 87 4.08 10.46 -18.38
C ARG A 87 3.65 9.41 -17.33
N ALA A 88 4.51 9.15 -16.34
CA ALA A 88 4.19 8.23 -15.25
C ALA A 88 3.06 8.76 -14.36
N LEU A 89 3.07 10.07 -14.09
CA LEU A 89 2.02 10.74 -13.33
C LEU A 89 0.69 10.83 -14.11
N ASP A 90 0.73 11.01 -15.43
CA ASP A 90 -0.46 10.95 -16.28
C ASP A 90 -1.13 9.57 -16.21
N ALA A 91 -0.33 8.51 -16.32
CA ALA A 91 -0.84 7.15 -16.19
C ALA A 91 -1.46 6.91 -14.79
N LEU A 92 -0.82 7.41 -13.74
CA LEU A 92 -1.35 7.34 -12.38
C LEU A 92 -2.66 8.13 -12.26
N ALA A 93 -2.73 9.36 -12.75
CA ALA A 93 -3.93 10.20 -12.70
C ALA A 93 -5.10 9.54 -13.43
N GLN A 94 -4.86 8.96 -14.62
CA GLN A 94 -5.88 8.23 -15.37
C GLN A 94 -6.40 7.02 -14.59
N HIS A 95 -5.54 6.26 -13.93
CA HIS A 95 -5.96 5.14 -13.08
C HIS A 95 -6.79 5.60 -11.88
N LEU A 96 -6.39 6.70 -11.25
CA LEU A 96 -7.08 7.24 -10.08
C LEU A 96 -8.39 7.97 -10.42
N ALA A 97 -8.57 8.47 -11.65
CA ALA A 97 -9.81 9.10 -12.08
C ALA A 97 -11.02 8.16 -11.99
N HIS A 98 -10.79 6.85 -12.10
CA HIS A 98 -11.83 5.81 -12.03
C HIS A 98 -11.78 4.99 -10.73
N ALA A 99 -10.86 5.31 -9.84
CA ALA A 99 -10.70 4.62 -8.56
C ALA A 99 -11.26 5.46 -7.41
N GLU A 100 -11.82 4.79 -6.41
CA GLU A 100 -12.13 5.46 -5.16
C GLU A 100 -10.99 5.31 -4.18
N PHE A 101 -10.49 6.44 -3.70
CA PHE A 101 -9.42 6.49 -2.72
C PHE A 101 -9.72 7.53 -1.64
N GLN A 102 -9.21 7.26 -0.45
CA GLN A 102 -9.35 8.18 0.69
C GLN A 102 -8.33 9.31 0.60
N LYS A 103 -7.09 8.95 0.33
CA LYS A 103 -5.94 9.84 0.45
C LYS A 103 -4.80 9.39 -0.45
N VAL A 104 -4.05 10.36 -0.91
CA VAL A 104 -2.75 10.15 -1.55
C VAL A 104 -1.67 10.79 -0.66
N GLU A 105 -0.64 10.05 -0.34
CA GLU A 105 0.52 10.55 0.39
C GLU A 105 1.73 10.58 -0.54
N ILE A 106 2.38 11.74 -0.62
CA ILE A 106 3.55 11.96 -1.46
C ILE A 106 4.73 12.29 -0.56
N VAL A 107 5.76 11.45 -0.61
CA VAL A 107 7.00 11.63 0.15
C VAL A 107 8.14 11.92 -0.81
N GLY A 108 8.57 13.18 -0.87
CA GLY A 108 9.73 13.59 -1.66
C GLY A 108 11.05 13.21 -1.00
N ARG A 109 12.04 12.93 -1.83
CA ARG A 109 13.40 12.55 -1.44
C ARG A 109 14.42 13.40 -2.17
N ALA A 110 15.57 13.61 -1.54
CA ALA A 110 16.75 14.19 -2.14
C ALA A 110 17.91 13.22 -2.00
N ASP A 111 18.87 13.28 -2.90
CA ASP A 111 20.12 12.57 -2.74
C ASP A 111 20.98 13.17 -1.61
N ARG A 112 22.06 12.49 -1.24
CA ARG A 112 22.92 12.89 -0.11
C ARG A 112 23.88 14.01 -0.39
N ILE A 113 23.94 14.53 -1.63
CA ILE A 113 24.81 15.64 -1.98
C ILE A 113 24.20 16.93 -1.43
N GLY A 114 24.98 17.73 -0.73
CA GLY A 114 24.55 19.00 -0.16
C GLY A 114 24.28 18.97 1.34
N ARG A 115 23.74 20.08 1.86
CA ARG A 115 23.48 20.24 3.28
C ARG A 115 22.11 19.64 3.66
N PRO A 116 21.98 18.99 4.84
CA PRO A 116 20.73 18.38 5.25
C PRO A 116 19.51 19.31 5.23
N GLY A 117 19.67 20.57 5.68
CA GLY A 117 18.59 21.56 5.67
C GLY A 117 18.13 21.93 4.25
N TYR A 118 19.07 22.03 3.30
CA TYR A 118 18.77 22.25 1.90
C TYR A 118 18.04 21.05 1.29
N ASN A 119 18.54 19.84 1.51
CA ASN A 119 17.93 18.62 1.01
C ASN A 119 16.53 18.40 1.57
N ARG A 120 16.28 18.84 2.82
CA ARG A 120 14.94 18.80 3.39
C ARG A 120 13.98 19.69 2.58
N LEU A 121 14.36 20.93 2.32
CA LEU A 121 13.55 21.88 1.54
C LEU A 121 13.36 21.38 0.11
N LEU A 122 14.42 20.91 -0.55
CA LEU A 122 14.36 20.39 -1.92
C LEU A 122 13.41 19.19 -2.02
N SER A 123 13.44 18.29 -1.04
CA SER A 123 12.53 17.14 -1.01
C SER A 123 11.07 17.54 -0.82
N GLU A 124 10.79 18.58 -0.02
CA GLU A 124 9.45 19.15 0.14
C GLU A 124 8.96 19.79 -1.17
N GLN A 125 9.83 20.53 -1.87
CA GLN A 125 9.52 21.12 -3.18
C GLN A 125 9.21 20.03 -4.23
N ARG A 126 9.95 18.94 -4.24
CA ARG A 126 9.71 17.78 -5.12
C ARG A 126 8.35 17.14 -4.86
N ALA A 127 8.02 16.90 -3.60
CA ALA A 127 6.70 16.39 -3.23
C ALA A 127 5.58 17.36 -3.64
N GLY A 128 5.80 18.66 -3.48
CA GLY A 128 4.92 19.72 -3.94
C GLY A 128 4.69 19.70 -5.45
N ALA A 129 5.76 19.57 -6.25
CA ALA A 129 5.67 19.52 -7.70
C ALA A 129 4.83 18.33 -8.19
N VAL A 130 4.99 17.15 -7.58
CA VAL A 130 4.15 15.98 -7.89
C VAL A 130 2.67 16.25 -7.55
N ARG A 131 2.40 16.83 -6.37
CA ARG A 131 1.03 17.20 -5.98
C ARG A 131 0.41 18.18 -6.98
N ASP A 132 1.13 19.23 -7.30
CA ASP A 132 0.63 20.31 -8.17
C ASP A 132 0.33 19.75 -9.58
N TYR A 133 1.16 18.86 -10.07
CA TYR A 133 0.93 18.14 -11.32
C TYR A 133 -0.35 17.29 -11.26
N LEU A 134 -0.51 16.45 -10.23
CA LEU A 134 -1.70 15.60 -10.07
C LEU A 134 -2.99 16.43 -9.92
N VAL A 135 -2.92 17.58 -9.23
CA VAL A 135 -4.05 18.51 -9.14
C VAL A 135 -4.38 19.12 -10.51
N ALA A 136 -3.37 19.46 -11.31
CA ALA A 136 -3.57 19.95 -12.67
C ALA A 136 -4.22 18.87 -13.58
N GLN A 137 -3.98 17.59 -13.30
CA GLN A 137 -4.64 16.45 -13.95
C GLN A 137 -6.06 16.16 -13.40
N GLY A 138 -6.59 17.02 -12.53
CA GLY A 138 -7.96 16.93 -12.01
C GLY A 138 -8.12 16.19 -10.69
N MET A 139 -7.03 15.84 -10.01
CA MET A 139 -7.13 15.24 -8.67
C MET A 139 -7.51 16.28 -7.62
N GLU A 140 -8.31 15.86 -6.64
CA GLU A 140 -8.73 16.69 -5.52
C GLU A 140 -7.57 16.96 -4.56
N GLY A 141 -7.06 18.20 -4.51
CA GLY A 141 -5.90 18.57 -3.72
C GLY A 141 -6.06 18.35 -2.20
N SER A 142 -7.29 18.40 -1.69
CA SER A 142 -7.61 18.12 -0.28
C SER A 142 -7.33 16.66 0.13
N LYS A 143 -7.29 15.75 -0.84
CA LYS A 143 -6.95 14.34 -0.64
C LYS A 143 -5.45 14.05 -0.74
N ILE A 144 -4.61 15.05 -1.08
CA ILE A 144 -3.19 14.85 -1.31
C ILE A 144 -2.38 15.47 -0.16
N ALA A 145 -1.71 14.63 0.60
CA ALA A 145 -0.75 15.07 1.61
C ALA A 145 0.69 14.96 1.09
N VAL A 146 1.50 15.97 1.34
CA VAL A 146 2.90 16.01 0.92
C VAL A 146 3.84 16.12 2.11
N SER A 147 5.01 15.49 2.00
CA SER A 147 6.11 15.65 2.94
C SER A 147 7.45 15.46 2.23
N GLY A 148 8.49 16.08 2.77
CA GLY A 148 9.86 15.85 2.33
C GLY A 148 10.67 15.19 3.45
N VAL A 149 11.50 14.22 3.12
CA VAL A 149 12.37 13.54 4.10
C VAL A 149 13.84 13.89 3.93
N GLY A 150 14.16 14.78 3.00
CA GLY A 150 15.56 15.09 2.65
C GLY A 150 16.28 13.86 2.12
N SER A 151 17.52 13.68 2.55
CA SER A 151 18.38 12.55 2.17
C SER A 151 18.43 11.41 3.20
N VAL A 152 17.54 11.43 4.20
CA VAL A 152 17.59 10.47 5.33
C VAL A 152 17.25 9.05 4.91
N ALA A 153 16.46 8.88 3.87
CA ALA A 153 15.98 7.57 3.41
C ALA A 153 16.51 7.29 2.00
N SER A 154 17.84 7.16 1.86
CA SER A 154 18.50 6.83 0.60
C SER A 154 18.06 5.45 0.08
N LEU A 155 17.71 5.39 -1.21
CA LEU A 155 17.41 4.13 -1.91
C LEU A 155 18.70 3.44 -2.34
N THR A 156 19.74 4.20 -2.63
CA THR A 156 21.03 3.68 -3.07
C THR A 156 21.89 3.17 -1.90
N GLY A 157 21.59 3.57 -0.66
CA GLY A 157 22.34 3.14 0.52
C GLY A 157 23.83 3.40 0.36
N SER A 158 24.66 2.37 0.53
CA SER A 158 26.12 2.42 0.40
C SER A 158 26.64 2.18 -1.03
N LEU A 159 25.77 1.86 -1.99
CA LEU A 159 26.20 1.47 -3.36
C LEU A 159 27.09 2.52 -4.04
N CYS A 160 26.87 3.80 -3.74
CA CYS A 160 27.57 4.91 -4.40
C CYS A 160 28.70 5.52 -3.54
N GLU A 161 29.11 4.90 -2.44
CA GLU A 161 30.08 5.50 -1.49
C GLU A 161 31.47 5.70 -2.07
N ALA A 162 31.92 4.80 -2.95
CA ALA A 162 33.23 4.87 -3.59
C ALA A 162 33.26 5.80 -4.81
N MET A 163 32.12 6.40 -5.18
CA MET A 163 32.02 7.24 -6.38
C MET A 163 32.18 8.73 -6.04
N HIS A 164 32.67 9.50 -7.02
CA HIS A 164 32.92 10.94 -6.89
C HIS A 164 32.50 11.69 -8.15
N GLY A 165 32.24 13.00 -8.02
CA GLY A 165 31.92 13.87 -9.14
C GLY A 165 30.69 13.40 -9.91
N GLU A 166 30.75 13.42 -11.22
CA GLU A 166 29.64 13.08 -12.11
C GLU A 166 29.15 11.62 -11.95
N ALA A 167 30.08 10.68 -11.73
CA ALA A 167 29.73 9.28 -11.47
C ALA A 167 28.90 9.13 -10.19
N LEU A 168 29.20 9.88 -9.13
CA LEU A 168 28.41 9.90 -7.91
C LEU A 168 27.00 10.48 -8.17
N THR A 169 26.92 11.61 -8.87
CA THR A 169 25.66 12.26 -9.21
C THR A 169 24.75 11.34 -10.02
N SER A 170 25.32 10.63 -10.99
CA SER A 170 24.60 9.64 -11.80
C SER A 170 24.13 8.45 -10.95
N CYS A 171 25.00 7.88 -10.12
CA CYS A 171 24.67 6.75 -9.25
C CYS A 171 23.54 7.07 -8.27
N LEU A 172 23.48 8.29 -7.77
CA LEU A 172 22.46 8.75 -6.81
C LEU A 172 21.10 9.12 -7.45
N GLN A 173 20.96 8.96 -8.77
CA GLN A 173 19.71 9.28 -9.46
C GLN A 173 18.46 8.65 -8.83
N PRO A 174 18.46 7.39 -8.39
CA PRO A 174 17.28 6.80 -7.74
C PRO A 174 16.85 7.51 -6.45
N ASP A 175 17.77 8.19 -5.74
CA ASP A 175 17.45 8.94 -4.53
C ASP A 175 16.68 10.25 -4.83
N ARG A 176 16.68 10.72 -6.06
CA ARG A 176 15.94 11.90 -6.53
C ARG A 176 14.53 11.52 -6.95
N ALA A 177 13.73 11.07 -6.01
CA ALA A 177 12.47 10.41 -6.24
C ALA A 177 11.33 11.05 -5.45
N ALA A 178 10.11 10.69 -5.79
CA ALA A 178 8.95 10.85 -4.92
C ALA A 178 8.22 9.51 -4.83
N GLN A 179 7.93 9.10 -3.60
CA GLN A 179 7.10 7.94 -3.35
C GLN A 179 5.65 8.40 -3.23
N VAL A 180 4.78 7.85 -4.06
CA VAL A 180 3.35 8.08 -4.00
C VAL A 180 2.68 6.84 -3.39
N THR A 181 1.95 7.04 -2.30
CA THR A 181 1.16 6.02 -1.63
C THR A 181 -0.31 6.37 -1.78
N VAL A 182 -1.08 5.52 -2.39
CA VAL A 182 -2.53 5.68 -2.53
C VAL A 182 -3.23 4.81 -1.48
N ILE A 183 -4.03 5.44 -0.64
CA ILE A 183 -4.86 4.77 0.36
C ILE A 183 -6.25 4.64 -0.25
N ALA A 184 -6.59 3.43 -0.69
CA ALA A 184 -7.87 3.15 -1.32
C ALA A 184 -9.01 3.20 -0.31
N THR A 185 -10.20 3.63 -0.75
CA THR A 185 -11.44 3.42 -0.01
C THR A 185 -12.00 2.04 -0.33
N GLN A 186 -12.48 1.38 0.70
CA GLN A 186 -13.38 0.25 0.48
C GLN A 186 -14.73 0.77 0.00
N LYS A 187 -15.00 0.75 -1.31
CA LYS A 187 -16.36 0.89 -1.77
C LYS A 187 -17.03 -0.47 -1.67
N ALA A 188 -18.06 -0.53 -0.83
CA ALA A 188 -19.03 -1.61 -0.93
C ALA A 188 -19.46 -1.71 -2.40
N ALA A 189 -19.28 -2.89 -2.99
CA ALA A 189 -19.86 -3.17 -4.29
C ALA A 189 -21.36 -2.97 -4.17
N MET A 190 -21.86 -1.81 -4.60
CA MET A 190 -23.27 -1.58 -4.70
C MET A 190 -23.76 -2.09 -6.05
N ARG A 191 -24.60 -3.14 -5.94
CA ARG A 191 -25.67 -3.63 -6.79
C ARG A 191 -25.33 -4.30 -8.10
#